data_5da46c3acaabccc4a5283bda92694dc4
#
_entry.id   5da46c3acaabccc4a5283bda92694dc4
#
_cell.length_a   1.000
_cell.length_b   1.000
_cell.length_c   1.000
_cell.angle_alpha   90.00
_cell.angle_beta   90.00
_cell.angle_gamma   90.00
#
_symmetry.space_group_name_H-M   'P 1'
#
loop_
_entity.id
_entity.type
_entity.pdbx_description
1 polymer ?
#
loop_
_entity_poly.entity_id
_entity_poly.type
_entity_poly.pdbx_seq_one_letter_code
_entity_poly.pdbx_strand_id
1 'polypeptide(L)'
;IHRTDCENYLASRDNPETAGRWIRVSWAENTTDSYGTTLTLLSAQRSGLVMDVATALNSLNAKVRTLTARDVDSGRSTITITVEVHDLAELRTIISRLSAVRGVIRISRSGASDIAKATANTAELQAEHAKNAGKTKQEGKA
;
A
#
# COMPACT_ATOMS: atom_id res chain seq x y z
N ILE A 1 -13.65 -18.09 5.12
CA ILE A 1 -14.89 -17.28 5.14
C ILE A 1 -15.30 -17.05 3.68
N HIS A 2 -16.53 -17.41 3.36
CA HIS A 2 -17.11 -17.21 2.03
C HIS A 2 -18.24 -16.17 2.11
N ARG A 3 -18.44 -15.45 1.01
CA ARG A 3 -19.61 -14.58 0.85
C ARG A 3 -20.85 -15.44 0.64
N THR A 4 -22.02 -14.92 0.99
CA THR A 4 -23.30 -15.63 0.85
C THR A 4 -23.72 -15.88 -0.60
N ASP A 5 -23.11 -15.14 -1.55
CA ASP A 5 -23.30 -15.27 -2.99
C ASP A 5 -22.20 -16.08 -3.70
N CYS A 6 -21.29 -16.68 -2.95
CA CYS A 6 -20.21 -17.51 -3.48
C CYS A 6 -20.75 -18.86 -3.98
N GLU A 7 -20.42 -19.25 -5.22
CA GLU A 7 -20.86 -20.52 -5.82
C GLU A 7 -20.46 -21.74 -4.98
N ASN A 8 -19.26 -21.77 -4.43
CA ASN A 8 -18.80 -22.85 -3.55
C ASN A 8 -19.58 -22.93 -2.24
N TYR A 9 -20.01 -21.78 -1.70
CA TYR A 9 -20.90 -21.75 -0.55
C TYR A 9 -22.28 -22.28 -0.90
N LEU A 10 -22.87 -21.82 -1.99
CA LEU A 10 -24.20 -22.25 -2.43
C LEU A 10 -24.25 -23.75 -2.73
N ALA A 11 -23.20 -24.29 -3.37
CA ALA A 11 -23.10 -25.73 -3.69
C ALA A 11 -22.96 -26.61 -2.44
N SER A 12 -22.30 -26.10 -1.38
CA SER A 12 -22.04 -26.86 -0.17
C SER A 12 -23.07 -26.63 0.97
N ARG A 13 -23.86 -25.56 0.87
CA ARG A 13 -24.87 -25.21 1.89
C ARG A 13 -25.98 -26.27 1.98
N ASP A 14 -26.39 -26.78 0.83
CA ASP A 14 -27.51 -27.70 0.72
C ASP A 14 -27.07 -29.19 0.81
N ASN A 15 -25.75 -29.44 0.99
CA ASN A 15 -25.21 -30.79 1.18
C ASN A 15 -25.30 -31.19 2.67
N PRO A 16 -26.01 -32.32 3.00
CA PRO A 16 -26.21 -32.77 4.39
C PRO A 16 -24.90 -33.03 5.15
N GLU A 17 -23.83 -33.46 4.46
CA GLU A 17 -22.53 -33.75 5.08
C GLU A 17 -21.75 -32.50 5.49
N THR A 18 -22.03 -31.37 4.86
CA THR A 18 -21.30 -30.10 5.08
C THR A 18 -22.14 -29.01 5.73
N ALA A 19 -23.46 -29.17 5.75
CA ALA A 19 -24.40 -28.16 6.29
C ALA A 19 -24.10 -27.77 7.75
N GLY A 20 -23.70 -28.76 8.59
CA GLY A 20 -23.34 -28.50 9.99
C GLY A 20 -22.01 -27.75 10.22
N ARG A 21 -21.24 -27.52 9.17
CA ARG A 21 -19.96 -26.80 9.24
C ARG A 21 -20.09 -25.30 8.97
N TRP A 22 -21.27 -24.83 8.53
CA TRP A 22 -21.51 -23.45 8.20
C TRP A 22 -21.96 -22.65 9.41
N ILE A 23 -21.17 -21.67 9.80
CA ILE A 23 -21.52 -20.72 10.86
C ILE A 23 -21.76 -19.38 10.19
N ARG A 24 -22.93 -18.80 10.49
CA ARG A 24 -23.22 -17.44 10.03
C ARG A 24 -22.38 -16.44 10.82
N VAL A 25 -21.64 -15.62 10.12
CA VAL A 25 -20.86 -14.52 10.68
C VAL A 25 -21.32 -13.21 10.08
N SER A 26 -21.37 -12.17 10.87
CA SER A 26 -21.60 -10.80 10.41
C SER A 26 -20.39 -9.95 10.82
N TRP A 27 -20.12 -8.93 10.04
CA TRP A 27 -19.14 -7.93 10.44
C TRP A 27 -19.74 -7.10 11.56
N ALA A 28 -18.94 -6.82 12.58
CA ALA A 28 -19.33 -5.87 13.62
C ALA A 28 -19.50 -4.48 13.00
N GLU A 29 -20.65 -3.87 13.21
CA GLU A 29 -20.96 -2.56 12.62
C GLU A 29 -20.18 -1.41 13.26
N ASN A 30 -19.65 -1.61 14.47
CA ASN A 30 -18.89 -0.61 15.22
C ASN A 30 -17.57 -1.20 15.70
N THR A 31 -16.63 -1.46 14.80
CA THR A 31 -15.26 -1.71 15.19
C THR A 31 -14.54 -0.36 15.36
N THR A 32 -14.09 -0.09 16.59
CA THR A 32 -13.15 1.01 16.89
C THR A 32 -11.74 0.69 16.37
N ASP A 33 -11.56 -0.50 15.78
CA ASP A 33 -10.28 -0.95 15.27
C ASP A 33 -9.94 -0.23 13.97
N SER A 34 -8.77 0.36 13.94
CA SER A 34 -8.17 0.92 12.73
C SER A 34 -7.21 -0.08 12.10
N TYR A 35 -7.16 -0.12 10.78
CA TYR A 35 -6.20 -0.95 10.06
C TYR A 35 -5.29 -0.12 9.19
N GLY A 36 -4.01 -0.52 9.20
CA GLY A 36 -3.01 0.07 8.33
C GLY A 36 -3.21 -0.39 6.88
N THR A 37 -3.25 0.53 5.96
CA THR A 37 -3.23 0.25 4.53
C THR A 37 -2.12 1.04 3.86
N THR A 38 -1.45 0.43 2.88
CA THR A 38 -0.37 1.07 2.14
C THR A 38 -0.84 1.44 0.74
N LEU A 39 -0.66 2.70 0.41
CA LEU A 39 -0.94 3.28 -0.90
C LEU A 39 0.39 3.61 -1.59
N THR A 40 0.51 3.24 -2.84
CA THR A 40 1.63 3.59 -3.69
C THR A 40 1.16 4.54 -4.79
N LEU A 41 1.71 5.74 -4.79
CA LEU A 41 1.42 6.78 -5.76
C LEU A 41 2.56 6.83 -6.78
N LEU A 42 2.24 6.66 -8.04
CA LEU A 42 3.13 7.01 -9.14
C LEU A 42 2.82 8.45 -9.54
N SER A 43 3.83 9.29 -9.61
CA SER A 43 3.68 10.73 -9.87
C SER A 43 4.79 11.27 -10.77
N ALA A 44 4.50 12.38 -11.44
CA ALA A 44 5.52 13.16 -12.12
C ALA A 44 6.39 13.87 -11.07
N GLN A 45 7.72 13.79 -11.27
CA GLN A 45 8.68 14.48 -10.40
C GLN A 45 8.49 15.99 -10.53
N ARG A 46 8.16 16.65 -9.44
CA ARG A 46 8.07 18.10 -9.34
C ARG A 46 8.36 18.58 -7.93
N SER A 47 8.86 19.81 -7.87
CA SER A 47 9.05 20.48 -6.57
C SER A 47 7.72 20.66 -5.84
N GLY A 48 7.72 20.43 -4.53
CA GLY A 48 6.57 20.58 -3.65
C GLY A 48 5.54 19.44 -3.68
N LEU A 49 5.73 18.39 -4.52
CA LEU A 49 4.76 17.29 -4.62
C LEU A 49 4.50 16.60 -3.28
N VAL A 50 5.56 16.29 -2.54
CA VAL A 50 5.44 15.63 -1.22
C VAL A 50 4.69 16.51 -0.23
N MET A 51 4.92 17.82 -0.28
CA MET A 51 4.20 18.79 0.57
C MET A 51 2.72 18.86 0.22
N ASP A 52 2.38 18.84 -1.07
CA ASP A 52 0.99 18.85 -1.52
C ASP A 52 0.26 17.57 -1.08
N VAL A 53 0.93 16.41 -1.20
CA VAL A 53 0.41 15.12 -0.71
C VAL A 53 0.21 15.16 0.81
N ALA A 54 1.19 15.65 1.56
CA ALA A 54 1.08 15.77 3.01
C ALA A 54 -0.05 16.72 3.42
N THR A 55 -0.21 17.85 2.72
CA THR A 55 -1.28 18.80 2.95
C THR A 55 -2.65 18.20 2.67
N ALA A 56 -2.78 17.43 1.59
CA ALA A 56 -4.02 16.73 1.25
C ALA A 56 -4.41 15.72 2.34
N LEU A 57 -3.46 14.94 2.86
CA LEU A 57 -3.68 14.00 3.95
C LEU A 57 -4.05 14.71 5.26
N ASN A 58 -3.36 15.79 5.57
CA ASN A 58 -3.64 16.58 6.78
C ASN A 58 -5.04 17.22 6.73
N SER A 59 -5.51 17.67 5.56
CA SER A 59 -6.86 18.24 5.40
C SER A 59 -7.98 17.25 5.68
N LEU A 60 -7.70 15.97 5.62
CA LEU A 60 -8.63 14.86 5.94
C LEU A 60 -8.45 14.33 7.37
N ASN A 61 -7.53 14.90 8.15
CA ASN A 61 -7.10 14.36 9.45
C ASN A 61 -6.68 12.89 9.36
N ALA A 62 -6.15 12.47 8.20
CA ALA A 62 -5.72 11.10 7.99
C ALA A 62 -4.53 10.76 8.90
N LYS A 63 -4.61 9.65 9.61
CA LYS A 63 -3.49 9.15 10.43
C LYS A 63 -2.45 8.52 9.54
N VAL A 64 -1.37 9.25 9.27
CA VAL A 64 -0.24 8.78 8.48
C VAL A 64 0.79 8.13 9.39
N ARG A 65 1.12 6.86 9.15
CA ARG A 65 2.19 6.14 9.84
C ARG A 65 3.54 6.37 9.19
N THR A 66 3.59 6.20 7.87
CA THR A 66 4.82 6.38 7.09
C THR A 66 4.51 7.09 5.79
N LEU A 67 5.44 7.91 5.34
CA LEU A 67 5.45 8.53 4.03
C LEU A 67 6.88 8.46 3.51
N THR A 68 7.09 7.78 2.40
CA THR A 68 8.39 7.62 1.77
C THR A 68 8.29 8.04 0.32
N ALA A 69 9.15 8.92 -0.12
CA ALA A 69 9.24 9.32 -1.52
C ALA A 69 10.58 8.85 -2.09
N ARG A 70 10.53 8.31 -3.31
CA ARG A 70 11.71 7.87 -4.07
C ARG A 70 11.58 8.32 -5.51
N ASP A 71 12.67 8.81 -6.06
CA ASP A 71 12.75 9.11 -7.49
C ASP A 71 12.97 7.80 -8.25
N VAL A 72 12.16 7.62 -9.28
CA VAL A 72 12.27 6.54 -10.26
C VAL A 72 12.67 7.20 -11.57
N ASP A 73 13.43 6.52 -12.39
CA ASP A 73 14.00 7.07 -13.63
C ASP A 73 13.06 7.96 -14.46
N SER A 74 13.64 8.93 -15.17
CA SER A 74 12.97 9.71 -16.21
C SER A 74 11.89 10.69 -15.75
N GLY A 75 12.09 11.39 -14.62
CA GLY A 75 11.18 12.45 -14.19
C GLY A 75 9.90 11.94 -13.53
N ARG A 76 9.94 10.72 -12.99
CA ARG A 76 8.88 10.12 -12.19
C ARG A 76 9.34 9.88 -10.77
N SER A 77 8.42 9.98 -9.82
CA SER A 77 8.65 9.61 -8.43
C SER A 77 7.55 8.68 -7.93
N THR A 78 7.91 7.82 -7.01
CA THR A 78 6.99 6.94 -6.30
C THR A 78 6.90 7.39 -4.86
N ILE A 79 5.69 7.63 -4.39
CA ILE A 79 5.41 7.97 -2.99
C ILE A 79 4.64 6.81 -2.39
N THR A 80 5.19 6.22 -1.36
CA THR A 80 4.55 5.15 -0.58
C THR A 80 4.06 5.72 0.74
N ILE A 81 2.78 5.55 1.01
CA ILE A 81 2.11 6.10 2.18
C ILE A 81 1.40 4.97 2.92
N THR A 82 1.67 4.82 4.21
CA THR A 82 0.88 3.93 5.08
C THR A 82 -0.02 4.79 5.94
N VAL A 83 -1.32 4.59 5.80
CA VAL A 83 -2.36 5.29 6.57
C VAL A 83 -3.14 4.30 7.42
N GLU A 84 -3.61 4.77 8.57
CA GLU A 84 -4.62 4.08 9.36
C GLU A 84 -6.01 4.54 8.94
N VAL A 85 -6.89 3.59 8.69
CA VAL A 85 -8.28 3.84 8.33
C VAL A 85 -9.21 2.95 9.14
N HIS A 86 -10.43 3.41 9.41
CA HIS A 86 -11.42 2.67 10.17
C HIS A 86 -12.36 1.90 9.24
N ASP A 87 -12.60 2.42 8.05
CA ASP A 87 -13.50 1.82 7.08
C ASP A 87 -13.07 2.06 5.63
N LEU A 88 -13.79 1.42 4.72
CA LEU A 88 -13.54 1.54 3.29
C LEU A 88 -13.97 2.91 2.73
N ALA A 89 -14.92 3.59 3.33
CA ALA A 89 -15.37 4.91 2.90
C ALA A 89 -14.30 5.96 3.17
N GLU A 90 -13.67 5.91 4.34
CA GLU A 90 -12.51 6.74 4.68
C GLU A 90 -11.36 6.52 3.70
N LEU A 91 -11.03 5.26 3.41
CA LEU A 91 -9.99 4.92 2.42
C LEU A 91 -10.29 5.49 1.03
N ARG A 92 -11.54 5.37 0.56
CA ARG A 92 -11.97 5.93 -0.73
C ARG A 92 -11.85 7.44 -0.78
N THR A 93 -12.19 8.11 0.32
CA THR A 93 -12.06 9.57 0.44
C THR A 93 -10.60 9.99 0.35
N ILE A 94 -9.70 9.28 1.02
CA ILE A 94 -8.25 9.52 0.96
C ILE A 94 -7.74 9.32 -0.49
N ILE A 95 -8.09 8.22 -1.15
CA ILE A 95 -7.68 7.94 -2.53
C ILE A 95 -8.19 9.03 -3.48
N SER A 96 -9.45 9.42 -3.36
CA SER A 96 -10.05 10.48 -4.18
C SER A 96 -9.32 11.81 -4.00
N ARG A 97 -9.00 12.19 -2.78
CA ARG A 97 -8.28 13.43 -2.49
C ARG A 97 -6.84 13.42 -3.00
N LEU A 98 -6.15 12.30 -2.85
CA LEU A 98 -4.79 12.12 -3.37
C LEU A 98 -4.76 12.13 -4.90
N SER A 99 -5.78 11.57 -5.56
CA SER A 99 -5.90 11.58 -7.03
C SER A 99 -6.09 13.00 -7.59
N ALA A 100 -6.64 13.91 -6.80
CA ALA A 100 -6.80 15.32 -7.17
C ALA A 100 -5.50 16.14 -7.03
N VAL A 101 -4.47 15.60 -6.39
CA VAL A 101 -3.18 16.28 -6.25
C VAL A 101 -2.49 16.36 -7.61
N ARG A 102 -2.15 17.57 -8.01
CA ARG A 102 -1.48 17.82 -9.29
C ARG A 102 -0.16 17.05 -9.36
N GLY A 103 0.02 16.27 -10.42
CA GLY A 103 1.22 15.47 -10.65
C GLY A 103 1.07 14.00 -10.25
N VAL A 104 0.03 13.61 -9.52
CA VAL A 104 -0.29 12.20 -9.27
C VAL A 104 -0.86 11.59 -10.55
N ILE A 105 -0.23 10.50 -11.02
CA ILE A 105 -0.59 9.80 -12.26
C ILE A 105 -1.46 8.59 -11.95
N ARG A 106 -1.08 7.83 -10.91
CA ARG A 106 -1.75 6.59 -10.56
C ARG A 106 -1.61 6.32 -9.07
N ILE A 107 -2.65 5.76 -8.48
CA ILE A 107 -2.64 5.25 -7.10
C ILE A 107 -2.97 3.77 -7.14
N SER A 108 -2.16 2.96 -6.47
CA SER A 108 -2.40 1.54 -6.24
C SER A 108 -2.39 1.26 -4.75
N ARG A 109 -3.22 0.31 -4.32
CA ARG A 109 -3.20 -0.22 -2.97
C ARG A 109 -2.32 -1.45 -2.96
N SER A 110 -1.28 -1.45 -2.14
CA SER A 110 -0.44 -2.62 -1.94
C SER A 110 -1.08 -3.52 -0.89
N GLY A 111 -1.29 -4.78 -1.23
CA GLY A 111 -1.63 -5.81 -0.24
C GLY A 111 -0.41 -6.12 0.63
N ALA A 112 -0.61 -6.79 1.76
CA ALA A 112 0.47 -7.19 2.66
C ALA A 112 1.57 -8.03 1.96
N SER A 113 1.21 -8.76 0.90
CA SER A 113 2.13 -9.55 0.06
C SER A 113 3.06 -8.69 -0.80
N ASP A 114 2.62 -7.50 -1.21
CA ASP A 114 3.43 -6.63 -2.08
C ASP A 114 4.44 -5.81 -1.29
N ILE A 115 4.14 -5.56 0.00
CA ILE A 115 5.06 -4.88 0.92
C ILE A 115 6.30 -5.76 1.18
N ALA A 116 6.11 -7.06 1.35
CA ALA A 116 7.21 -8.01 1.55
C ALA A 116 8.13 -8.09 0.31
N LYS A 117 7.58 -8.04 -0.90
CA LYS A 117 8.34 -8.02 -2.15
C LYS A 117 9.10 -6.69 -2.36
N ALA A 118 8.48 -5.57 -2.02
CA ALA A 118 9.13 -4.26 -2.13
C ALA A 118 10.29 -4.10 -1.15
N THR A 119 10.17 -4.67 0.07
CA THR A 119 11.25 -4.65 1.09
C THR A 119 12.39 -5.61 0.71
N ALA A 120 12.09 -6.77 0.15
CA ALA A 120 13.09 -7.73 -0.32
C ALA A 120 13.94 -7.16 -1.47
N ASN A 121 13.30 -6.55 -2.48
CA ASN A 121 13.98 -5.88 -3.59
C ASN A 121 14.87 -4.70 -3.12
N THR A 122 14.49 -4.04 -2.04
CA THR A 122 15.28 -2.93 -1.48
C THR A 122 16.54 -3.44 -0.77
N ALA A 123 16.47 -4.60 -0.11
CA ALA A 123 17.61 -5.21 0.55
C ALA A 123 18.63 -5.75 -0.47
N GLU A 124 18.18 -6.31 -1.60
CA GLU A 124 19.05 -6.78 -2.68
C GLU A 124 19.79 -5.63 -3.37
N LEU A 125 19.09 -4.53 -3.70
CA LEU A 125 19.72 -3.35 -4.30
C LEU A 125 20.73 -2.67 -3.38
N GLN A 126 20.51 -2.68 -2.07
CA GLN A 126 21.48 -2.15 -1.10
C GLN A 126 22.69 -3.06 -0.95
N ALA A 127 22.51 -4.38 -1.05
CA ALA A 127 23.61 -5.34 -1.01
C ALA A 127 24.50 -5.25 -2.28
N GLU A 128 23.92 -5.00 -3.44
CA GLU A 128 24.67 -4.78 -4.70
C GLU A 128 25.46 -3.46 -4.69
N HIS A 129 24.88 -2.38 -4.17
CA HIS A 129 25.59 -1.10 -4.03
C HIS A 129 26.78 -1.19 -3.06
N ALA A 130 26.64 -1.95 -1.97
CA ALA A 130 27.71 -2.18 -1.01
C ALA A 130 28.87 -3.01 -1.62
N LYS A 131 28.56 -3.98 -2.48
CA LYS A 131 29.57 -4.78 -3.20
C LYS A 131 30.33 -3.97 -4.25
N ASN A 132 29.65 -3.03 -4.92
CA ASN A 132 30.29 -2.19 -5.94
C ASN A 132 31.17 -1.07 -5.33
N ALA A 133 30.79 -0.54 -4.17
CA ALA A 133 31.58 0.45 -3.45
C ALA A 133 32.91 -0.11 -2.89
N GLY A 134 32.97 -1.43 -2.65
CA GLY A 134 34.19 -2.13 -2.20
C GLY A 134 35.22 -2.37 -3.31
N LYS A 135 34.79 -2.42 -4.58
CA LYS A 135 35.67 -2.74 -5.72
C LYS A 135 36.48 -1.55 -6.25
N THR A 136 36.01 -0.34 -6.01
CA THR A 136 36.65 0.89 -6.51
C THR A 136 37.84 1.34 -5.64
N LYS A 137 38.10 0.72 -4.50
CA LYS A 137 39.19 1.09 -3.58
C LYS A 137 40.48 0.28 -3.77
N GLN A 138 40.48 -0.69 -4.68
CA GLN A 138 41.68 -1.56 -4.89
C GLN A 138 42.49 -1.27 -6.16
N GLU A 139 42.03 -0.39 -7.03
CA GLU A 139 42.76 -0.03 -8.26
C GLU A 139 43.54 1.32 -8.19
N GLY A 140 43.63 1.90 -7.01
CA GLY A 140 44.31 3.20 -6.81
C GLY A 140 45.66 3.11 -6.10
N LYS A 141 46.36 1.97 -6.10
CA LYS A 141 47.69 1.84 -5.49
C LYS A 141 48.62 1.00 -6.36
N ALA A 142 49.03 1.58 -7.43
CA ALA A 142 50.21 1.16 -8.19
C ALA A 142 51.01 2.42 -8.58
#